data_1ca86b9de72794029ec3d73f2b9ae58c
#
_entry.id   1ca86b9de72794029ec3d73f2b9ae58c
#
_cell.length_a   1.000
_cell.length_b   1.000
_cell.length_c   1.000
_cell.angle_alpha   90.00
_cell.angle_beta   90.00
_cell.angle_gamma   90.00
#
_symmetry.space_group_name_H-M   'P 1'
#
loop_
_entity.id
_entity.type
_entity.pdbx_description
1 polymer ?
#
loop_
_entity_poly.entity_id
_entity_poly.type
_entity_poly.pdbx_seq_one_letter_code
_entity_poly.pdbx_strand_id
1 'polypeptide(L)'
;MLILVRPHASIFDGPAVALWLARQRNIRNAVFAVDPDYARHPVKAPLLKMYGWVVGRHRMVAMDGRRPFALRRVLEDLAAGRSVVIFPQGTGLSDPERPDQPGMGWLLRKIPGVPVVQLHLDHSRRWPSVTVQADHWFTVDGTGMPMFPRITW
;
A
#
# COMPACT_ATOMS: atom_id res chain seq x y z
N MET A 1 4.38 -7.77 6.63
CA MET A 1 3.90 -6.48 7.14
C MET A 1 2.93 -5.88 6.13
N LEU A 2 1.81 -5.32 6.58
CA LEU A 2 0.86 -4.58 5.74
C LEU A 2 1.12 -3.07 5.87
N ILE A 3 1.15 -2.36 4.75
CA ILE A 3 1.37 -0.91 4.68
C ILE A 3 0.13 -0.29 4.04
N LEU A 4 -0.62 0.49 4.80
CA LEU A 4 -1.79 1.22 4.35
C LEU A 4 -1.41 2.67 4.06
N VAL A 5 -1.73 3.17 2.89
CA VAL A 5 -1.30 4.50 2.44
C VAL A 5 -2.52 5.37 2.15
N ARG A 6 -2.58 6.56 2.76
CA ARG A 6 -3.64 7.56 2.59
C ARG A 6 -3.08 9.00 2.63
N PRO A 7 -3.78 9.95 2.02
CA PRO A 7 -4.79 9.78 0.98
C PRO A 7 -4.16 9.31 -0.34
N HIS A 8 -4.97 8.79 -1.28
CA HIS A 8 -4.52 8.48 -2.64
C HIS A 8 -5.10 9.51 -3.62
N ALA A 9 -4.30 10.53 -3.91
CA ALA A 9 -4.71 11.67 -4.72
C ALA A 9 -3.90 11.85 -6.02
N SER A 10 -2.80 11.10 -6.19
CA SER A 10 -1.88 11.27 -7.31
C SER A 10 -1.32 9.95 -7.82
N ILE A 11 -1.04 9.89 -9.13
CA ILE A 11 -0.31 8.77 -9.74
C ILE A 11 1.13 8.64 -9.22
N PHE A 12 1.67 9.69 -8.61
CA PHE A 12 3.01 9.72 -8.01
C PHE A 12 3.06 9.16 -6.59
N ASP A 13 1.94 8.90 -5.97
CA ASP A 13 1.87 8.37 -4.60
C ASP A 13 2.57 7.02 -4.47
N GLY A 14 2.31 6.11 -5.40
CA GLY A 14 2.99 4.81 -5.45
C GLY A 14 4.51 4.95 -5.58
N PRO A 15 5.02 5.66 -6.59
CA PRO A 15 6.45 5.98 -6.72
C PRO A 15 7.08 6.65 -5.49
N ALA A 16 6.41 7.64 -4.89
CA ALA A 16 6.89 8.32 -3.69
C ALA A 16 7.04 7.36 -2.50
N VAL A 17 6.02 6.52 -2.26
CA VAL A 17 6.05 5.50 -1.21
C VAL A 17 7.14 4.47 -1.48
N ALA A 18 7.31 3.99 -2.73
CA ALA A 18 8.35 3.04 -3.09
C ALA A 18 9.76 3.59 -2.77
N LEU A 19 10.01 4.85 -3.13
CA LEU A 19 11.27 5.53 -2.85
C LEU A 19 11.49 5.72 -1.34
N TRP A 20 10.47 6.12 -0.62
CA TRP A 20 10.52 6.32 0.82
C TRP A 20 10.81 5.02 1.56
N LEU A 21 10.12 3.92 1.21
CA LEU A 21 10.36 2.60 1.80
C LEU A 21 11.81 2.15 1.59
N ALA A 22 12.34 2.32 0.38
CA ALA A 22 13.69 1.91 0.06
C ALA A 22 14.76 2.75 0.78
N ARG A 23 14.58 4.08 0.82
CA ARG A 23 15.60 5.01 1.35
C ARG A 23 15.51 5.24 2.85
N GLN A 24 14.29 5.41 3.38
CA GLN A 24 14.08 5.80 4.77
C GLN A 24 13.92 4.59 5.70
N ARG A 25 13.46 3.46 5.17
CA ARG A 25 13.14 2.27 5.96
C ARG A 25 13.92 1.03 5.56
N ASN A 26 14.74 1.12 4.53
CA ASN A 26 15.47 -0.01 3.95
C ASN A 26 14.56 -1.23 3.62
N ILE A 27 13.28 -0.97 3.38
CA ILE A 27 12.31 -1.98 2.97
C ILE A 27 12.40 -2.17 1.47
N ARG A 28 12.84 -3.36 1.07
CA ARG A 28 12.96 -3.78 -0.33
C ARG A 28 12.01 -4.93 -0.64
N ASN A 29 11.81 -5.23 -1.91
CA ASN A 29 10.93 -6.33 -2.37
C ASN A 29 9.47 -6.22 -1.91
N ALA A 30 8.99 -5.00 -1.59
CA ALA A 30 7.59 -4.79 -1.27
C ALA A 30 6.70 -5.05 -2.49
N VAL A 31 5.50 -5.55 -2.21
CA VAL A 31 4.46 -5.81 -3.21
C VAL A 31 3.45 -4.67 -3.19
N PHE A 32 3.27 -3.98 -4.31
CA PHE A 32 2.29 -2.92 -4.45
C PHE A 32 1.02 -3.47 -5.10
N ALA A 33 -0.07 -3.41 -4.38
CA ALA A 33 -1.39 -3.71 -4.89
C ALA A 33 -1.88 -2.50 -5.71
N VAL A 34 -2.02 -2.68 -7.01
CA VAL A 34 -2.40 -1.61 -7.94
C VAL A 34 -3.64 -1.98 -8.74
N ASP A 35 -4.37 -0.97 -9.17
CA ASP A 35 -5.52 -1.17 -10.05
C ASP A 35 -5.13 -1.91 -11.34
N PRO A 36 -5.97 -2.86 -11.82
CA PRO A 36 -5.73 -3.58 -13.05
C PRO A 36 -5.52 -2.69 -14.26
N ASP A 37 -6.19 -1.55 -14.35
CA ASP A 37 -6.06 -0.63 -15.47
C ASP A 37 -4.65 -0.02 -15.53
N TYR A 38 -4.07 0.29 -14.37
CA TYR A 38 -2.66 0.72 -14.30
C TYR A 38 -1.69 -0.44 -14.51
N ALA A 39 -1.98 -1.62 -13.95
CA ALA A 39 -1.12 -2.79 -14.06
C ALA A 39 -1.01 -3.34 -15.49
N ARG A 40 -2.02 -3.08 -16.33
CA ARG A 40 -2.10 -3.54 -17.73
C ARG A 40 -1.87 -2.43 -18.74
N HIS A 41 -1.74 -1.18 -18.31
CA HIS A 41 -1.56 -0.05 -19.22
C HIS A 41 -0.25 -0.20 -20.02
N PRO A 42 -0.29 -0.12 -21.37
CA PRO A 42 0.85 -0.49 -22.23
C PRO A 42 2.11 0.37 -21.99
N VAL A 43 1.95 1.61 -21.57
CA VAL A 43 3.07 2.52 -21.30
C VAL A 43 3.35 2.67 -19.82
N LYS A 44 2.32 2.90 -19.00
CA LYS A 44 2.49 3.17 -17.57
C LYS A 44 2.98 1.95 -16.80
N ALA A 45 2.48 0.75 -17.13
CA ALA A 45 2.86 -0.46 -16.40
C ALA A 45 4.37 -0.79 -16.52
N PRO A 46 4.99 -0.81 -17.71
CA PRO A 46 6.43 -1.07 -17.81
C PRO A 46 7.27 0.01 -17.12
N LEU A 47 6.89 1.28 -17.21
CA LEU A 47 7.61 2.37 -16.53
C LEU A 47 7.54 2.23 -15.00
N LEU A 48 6.36 1.96 -14.45
CA LEU A 48 6.19 1.76 -13.00
C LEU A 48 6.91 0.51 -12.50
N LYS A 49 6.88 -0.59 -13.26
CA LYS A 49 7.62 -1.82 -12.94
C LYS A 49 9.13 -1.58 -12.93
N MET A 50 9.63 -0.92 -13.97
CA MET A 50 11.05 -0.57 -14.06
C MET A 50 11.46 0.33 -12.90
N TYR A 51 10.70 1.39 -12.62
CA TYR A 51 10.95 2.29 -11.50
C TYR A 51 10.98 1.53 -10.16
N GLY A 52 9.96 0.74 -9.88
CA GLY A 52 9.87 -0.04 -8.65
C GLY A 52 11.03 -1.01 -8.48
N TRP A 53 11.46 -1.65 -9.59
CA TRP A 53 12.60 -2.55 -9.59
C TRP A 53 13.92 -1.83 -9.28
N VAL A 54 14.16 -0.70 -9.93
CA VAL A 54 15.39 0.11 -9.72
C VAL A 54 15.46 0.65 -8.31
N VAL A 55 14.35 1.17 -7.78
CA VAL A 55 14.31 1.83 -6.47
C VAL A 55 14.48 0.84 -5.32
N GLY A 56 13.83 -0.31 -5.36
CA GLY A 56 13.85 -1.24 -4.23
C GLY A 56 13.49 -2.68 -4.59
N ARG A 57 13.55 -3.07 -5.87
CA ARG A 57 13.07 -4.35 -6.39
C ARG A 57 11.60 -4.62 -6.05
N HIS A 58 10.83 -3.53 -5.90
CA HIS A 58 9.40 -3.62 -5.62
C HIS A 58 8.65 -4.24 -6.80
N ARG A 59 7.57 -4.95 -6.49
CA ARG A 59 6.72 -5.60 -7.49
C ARG A 59 5.33 -4.98 -7.49
N MET A 60 4.71 -4.93 -8.67
CA MET A 60 3.31 -4.57 -8.81
C MET A 60 2.46 -5.81 -9.03
N VAL A 61 1.37 -5.91 -8.30
CA VAL A 61 0.36 -6.96 -8.48
C VAL A 61 -0.98 -6.30 -8.76
N ALA A 62 -1.61 -6.68 -9.85
CA ALA A 62 -2.94 -6.20 -10.19
C ALA A 62 -3.95 -6.69 -9.13
N MET A 63 -4.64 -5.76 -8.50
CA MET A 63 -5.68 -6.04 -7.52
C MET A 63 -7.02 -5.51 -8.03
N ASP A 64 -7.83 -6.40 -8.58
CA ASP A 64 -9.19 -6.10 -8.99
C ASP A 64 -10.10 -6.14 -7.76
N GLY A 65 -10.41 -4.99 -7.20
CA GLY A 65 -11.27 -4.85 -6.01
C GLY A 65 -12.69 -5.41 -6.20
N ARG A 66 -13.10 -5.67 -7.45
CA ARG A 66 -14.38 -6.30 -7.78
C ARG A 66 -14.33 -7.83 -7.68
N ARG A 67 -13.14 -8.41 -7.53
CA ARG A 67 -12.96 -9.86 -7.45
C ARG A 67 -12.61 -10.28 -6.01
N PRO A 68 -13.40 -11.15 -5.39
CA PRO A 68 -13.15 -11.59 -4.01
C PRO A 68 -11.80 -12.30 -3.83
N PHE A 69 -11.21 -12.79 -4.91
CA PHE A 69 -9.90 -13.45 -4.89
C PHE A 69 -8.71 -12.48 -4.87
N ALA A 70 -8.91 -11.20 -5.14
CA ALA A 70 -7.81 -10.23 -5.15
C ALA A 70 -7.11 -10.12 -3.79
N LEU A 71 -7.87 -10.11 -2.71
CA LEU A 71 -7.34 -10.05 -1.36
C LEU A 71 -6.64 -11.34 -0.91
N ARG A 72 -6.95 -12.50 -1.52
CA ARG A 72 -6.23 -13.75 -1.22
C ARG A 72 -4.75 -13.64 -1.59
N ARG A 73 -4.46 -13.01 -2.71
CA ARG A 73 -3.07 -12.80 -3.11
C ARG A 73 -2.30 -11.95 -2.11
N VAL A 74 -2.95 -10.94 -1.55
CA VAL A 74 -2.38 -10.12 -0.46
C VAL A 74 -2.08 -10.99 0.76
N LEU A 75 -3.00 -11.86 1.16
CA LEU A 75 -2.80 -12.79 2.28
C LEU A 75 -1.63 -13.75 2.03
N GLU A 76 -1.52 -14.31 0.81
CA GLU A 76 -0.40 -15.17 0.42
C GLU A 76 0.95 -14.44 0.50
N ASP A 77 1.00 -13.19 0.03
CA ASP A 77 2.20 -12.36 0.08
C ASP A 77 2.57 -12.02 1.54
N LEU A 78 1.59 -11.69 2.38
CA LEU A 78 1.82 -11.44 3.81
C LEU A 78 2.27 -12.71 4.56
N ALA A 79 1.63 -13.84 4.29
CA ALA A 79 2.00 -15.15 4.87
C ALA A 79 3.42 -15.57 4.47
N ALA A 80 3.85 -15.21 3.27
CA ALA A 80 5.23 -15.40 2.81
C ALA A 80 6.23 -14.38 3.40
N GLY A 81 5.84 -13.58 4.40
CA GLY A 81 6.68 -12.60 5.06
C GLY A 81 6.97 -11.34 4.24
N ARG A 82 6.30 -11.15 3.10
CA ARG A 82 6.51 -9.97 2.25
C ARG A 82 5.79 -8.74 2.81
N SER A 83 6.36 -7.57 2.58
CA SER A 83 5.69 -6.30 2.83
C SER A 83 4.72 -6.00 1.68
N VAL A 84 3.47 -5.71 2.01
CA VAL A 84 2.43 -5.40 1.01
C VAL A 84 1.94 -3.98 1.22
N VAL A 85 1.93 -3.19 0.16
CA VAL A 85 1.45 -1.80 0.13
C VAL A 85 0.08 -1.76 -0.53
N ILE A 86 -0.88 -1.19 0.17
CA ILE A 86 -2.26 -1.01 -0.31
C ILE A 86 -2.69 0.44 -0.12
N PHE A 87 -3.36 0.96 -1.13
CA PHE A 87 -4.12 2.20 -1.04
C PHE A 87 -5.58 1.84 -0.76
N PRO A 88 -6.03 1.89 0.51
CA PRO A 88 -7.33 1.33 0.89
C PRO A 88 -8.52 2.05 0.25
N GLN A 89 -8.34 3.30 -0.14
CA GLN A 89 -9.35 4.11 -0.84
C GLN A 89 -9.56 3.67 -2.30
N GLY A 90 -8.65 2.87 -2.85
CA GLY A 90 -8.72 2.43 -4.25
C GLY A 90 -8.32 3.53 -5.24
N THR A 91 -8.86 3.48 -6.46
CA THR A 91 -8.40 4.26 -7.62
C THR A 91 -9.06 5.62 -7.81
N GLY A 92 -9.70 6.18 -6.83
CA GLY A 92 -10.33 7.50 -6.97
C GLY A 92 -9.37 8.65 -6.66
N LEU A 93 -8.54 9.06 -7.60
CA LEU A 93 -7.60 10.16 -7.43
C LEU A 93 -8.25 11.54 -7.23
N SER A 94 -9.54 11.67 -7.47
CA SER A 94 -10.26 12.96 -7.39
C SER A 94 -10.84 13.27 -6.02
N ASP A 95 -10.86 12.31 -5.11
CA ASP A 95 -11.47 12.47 -3.78
C ASP A 95 -10.55 11.89 -2.69
N PRO A 96 -9.71 12.73 -2.06
CA PRO A 96 -8.80 12.30 -1.00
C PRO A 96 -9.52 11.86 0.29
N GLU A 97 -10.78 12.30 0.50
CA GLU A 97 -11.59 11.94 1.68
C GLU A 97 -12.43 10.67 1.47
N ARG A 98 -12.30 10.03 0.31
CA ARG A 98 -13.03 8.80 0.00
C ARG A 98 -12.83 7.76 1.10
N PRO A 99 -13.90 7.06 1.52
CA PRO A 99 -13.80 5.95 2.47
C PRO A 99 -13.05 4.75 1.85
N ASP A 100 -12.56 3.89 2.72
CA ASP A 100 -11.91 2.65 2.31
C ASP A 100 -12.83 1.75 1.51
N GLN A 101 -12.25 1.02 0.58
CA GLN A 101 -12.96 0.03 -0.21
C GLN A 101 -13.51 -1.09 0.70
N PRO A 102 -14.70 -1.62 0.38
CA PRO A 102 -15.22 -2.81 1.03
C PRO A 102 -14.18 -3.95 0.97
N GLY A 103 -14.00 -4.66 2.07
CA GLY A 103 -13.02 -5.75 2.15
C GLY A 103 -11.77 -5.42 2.95
N MET A 104 -11.45 -4.15 3.21
CA MET A 104 -10.32 -3.82 4.08
C MET A 104 -10.51 -4.36 5.49
N GLY A 105 -11.69 -4.21 6.08
CA GLY A 105 -12.02 -4.80 7.38
C GLY A 105 -11.95 -6.34 7.36
N TRP A 106 -12.33 -6.98 6.27
CA TRP A 106 -12.18 -8.42 6.11
C TRP A 106 -10.69 -8.81 6.06
N LEU A 107 -9.87 -8.08 5.31
CA LEU A 107 -8.42 -8.32 5.23
C LEU A 107 -7.79 -8.23 6.62
N LEU A 108 -8.08 -7.17 7.37
CA LEU A 108 -7.52 -6.96 8.71
C LEU A 108 -7.86 -8.13 9.65
N ARG A 109 -9.11 -8.62 9.63
CA ARG A 109 -9.50 -9.80 10.43
C ARG A 109 -8.77 -11.09 10.04
N LYS A 110 -8.20 -11.18 8.84
CA LYS A 110 -7.48 -12.36 8.35
C LYS A 110 -5.98 -12.33 8.59
N ILE A 111 -5.46 -11.25 9.19
CA ILE A 111 -4.03 -11.08 9.43
C ILE A 111 -3.71 -10.80 10.92
N PRO A 112 -4.26 -11.57 11.89
CA PRO A 112 -4.01 -11.33 13.29
C PRO A 112 -2.50 -11.40 13.57
N GLY A 113 -1.99 -10.43 14.36
CA GLY A 113 -0.58 -10.35 14.72
C GLY A 113 0.37 -9.86 13.62
N VAL A 114 -0.11 -9.68 12.39
CA VAL A 114 0.72 -9.07 11.33
C VAL A 114 0.88 -7.58 11.61
N PRO A 115 2.11 -7.04 11.61
CA PRO A 115 2.33 -5.60 11.75
C PRO A 115 1.66 -4.82 10.61
N VAL A 116 0.88 -3.81 10.99
CA VAL A 116 0.24 -2.88 10.07
C VAL A 116 0.82 -1.49 10.29
N VAL A 117 1.19 -0.84 9.21
CA VAL A 117 1.70 0.54 9.20
C VAL A 117 0.75 1.41 8.43
N GLN A 118 0.42 2.54 8.99
CA GLN A 118 -0.33 3.58 8.30
C GLN A 118 0.63 4.68 7.85
N LEU A 119 0.63 4.98 6.56
CA LEU A 119 1.39 6.09 5.99
C LEU A 119 0.43 7.18 5.57
N HIS A 120 0.78 8.40 5.94
CA HIS A 120 0.09 9.60 5.50
C HIS A 120 0.87 10.28 4.38
N LEU A 121 0.18 10.67 3.31
CA LEU A 121 0.74 11.41 2.19
C LEU A 121 0.31 12.88 2.26
N ASP A 122 1.29 13.76 2.35
CA ASP A 122 1.06 15.19 2.31
C ASP A 122 1.31 15.73 0.89
N HIS A 123 0.26 16.26 0.29
CA HIS A 123 0.25 16.88 -1.05
C HIS A 123 0.27 18.42 -1.01
N SER A 124 0.56 19.02 0.16
CA SER A 124 0.56 20.47 0.34
C SER A 124 1.63 21.19 -0.47
N ARG A 125 2.70 20.48 -0.84
CA ARG A 125 3.77 21.02 -1.69
C ARG A 125 3.35 21.01 -3.16
N ARG A 126 3.95 21.93 -3.95
CA ARG A 126 3.72 22.00 -5.40
C ARG A 126 3.97 20.62 -6.05
N TRP A 127 3.00 20.18 -6.81
CA TRP A 127 3.10 19.02 -7.70
C TRP A 127 4.43 19.03 -8.48
N PRO A 128 5.15 17.89 -8.62
CA PRO A 128 4.76 16.52 -8.25
C PRO A 128 5.25 16.04 -6.86
N SER A 129 5.58 16.95 -5.96
CA SER A 129 6.18 16.62 -4.67
C SER A 129 5.16 16.06 -3.71
N VAL A 130 5.42 14.85 -3.22
CA VAL A 130 4.62 14.17 -2.20
C VAL A 130 5.53 13.85 -1.03
N THR A 131 5.14 14.27 0.18
CA THR A 131 5.85 13.92 1.40
C THR A 131 5.18 12.71 2.05
N VAL A 132 5.97 11.71 2.41
CA VAL A 132 5.50 10.47 3.04
C VAL A 132 5.86 10.50 4.50
N GLN A 133 4.89 10.31 5.37
CA GLN A 133 5.06 10.24 6.82
C GLN A 133 4.48 8.94 7.35
N ALA A 134 5.21 8.29 8.27
CA ALA A 134 4.66 7.16 9.03
C ALA A 134 3.81 7.71 10.16
N ASP A 135 2.54 7.32 10.18
CA ASP A 135 1.57 7.82 11.14
C ASP A 135 1.48 6.87 12.34
N HIS A 136 0.95 5.67 12.14
CA HIS A 136 0.73 4.71 13.20
C HIS A 136 1.21 3.32 12.86
N TRP A 137 1.67 2.62 13.91
CA TRP A 137 1.96 1.19 13.88
C TRP A 137 1.03 0.47 14.81
N PHE A 138 0.48 -0.63 14.36
CA PHE A 138 -0.35 -1.49 15.18
C PHE A 138 -0.34 -2.92 14.65
N THR A 139 -0.75 -3.85 15.50
CA THR A 139 -1.18 -5.18 15.07
C THR A 139 -2.69 -5.24 15.20
N VAL A 140 -3.33 -6.17 14.54
CA VAL A 140 -4.76 -6.41 14.69
C VAL A 140 -5.00 -7.72 15.44
N ASP A 141 -6.06 -7.76 16.23
CA ASP A 141 -6.56 -9.01 16.82
C ASP A 141 -7.37 -9.84 15.82
N GLY A 142 -7.89 -10.97 16.25
CA GLY A 142 -8.73 -11.84 15.41
C GLY A 142 -10.06 -11.24 14.99
N THR A 143 -10.49 -10.12 15.60
CA THR A 143 -11.68 -9.35 15.23
C THR A 143 -11.37 -8.25 14.21
N GLY A 144 -10.08 -7.97 13.97
CA GLY A 144 -9.60 -6.90 13.10
C GLY A 144 -9.49 -5.55 13.81
N MET A 145 -9.59 -5.53 15.14
CA MET A 145 -9.39 -4.33 15.94
C MET A 145 -7.89 -4.07 16.15
N PRO A 146 -7.47 -2.80 16.10
CA PRO A 146 -6.07 -2.47 16.33
C PRO A 146 -5.68 -2.75 17.78
N MET A 147 -4.57 -3.47 17.94
CA MET A 147 -3.91 -3.67 19.21
C MET A 147 -2.68 -2.79 19.25
N PHE A 148 -2.66 -1.85 20.17
CA PHE A 148 -1.48 -1.03 20.38
C PHE A 148 -0.52 -1.71 21.36
N PRO A 149 0.67 -2.12 20.95
CA PRO A 149 1.85 -1.45 21.43
C PRO A 149 2.46 -0.63 20.29
N ARG A 150 2.94 0.55 20.62
CA ARG A 150 3.77 1.35 19.73
C ARG A 150 5.05 0.54 19.45
N ILE A 151 5.11 -0.10 18.31
CA ILE A 151 6.37 -0.65 17.83
C ILE A 151 7.16 0.56 17.34
N THR A 152 8.18 0.96 18.05
CA THR A 152 9.17 1.92 17.57
C THR A 152 9.99 1.27 16.46
N TRP A 153 10.20 2.00 15.39
CA TRP A 153 11.09 1.62 14.29
C TRP A 153 12.55 1.65 14.72
#